data_5e71be13c01c5d4db5ade6093c9f826b
#
_entry.id   5e71be13c01c5d4db5ade6093c9f826b
#
_cell.length_a   1.000
_cell.length_b   1.000
_cell.length_c   1.000
_cell.angle_alpha   90.00
_cell.angle_beta   90.00
_cell.angle_gamma   90.00
#
_symmetry.space_group_name_H-M   'P 1'
#
loop_
_entity.id
_entity.type
_entity.pdbx_description
1 polymer ?
#
loop_
_entity_poly.entity_id
_entity_poly.type
_entity_poly.pdbx_seq_one_letter_code
_entity_poly.pdbx_strand_id
1 'polypeptide(L)'
;MKALSYSLRALASFACAALAFWALWRDEYISQFFQIDNFVGALPIALALLFAGGTAVLLFLPRGTRSARAAAIPLAVAVLLAAALYPNAVRGNWFFGGYKREADTGPDLSLYAPFTDSALLATAQDCTLTLSDLPSLDGATALYPLYAAFAQATFDEAAYTPDLVRCSKTNRAYDAIIAGECDVAFLPAPSQSQRDAIEAAGAQLVFTPILREAFVFLVADENPVDGLSAQQIRNVYSGKTSRWSTLGWAEGGEIIAFQRPDGSGSQTGLEWVMGELPIAAARPLPDESLVGTNSLMQQITVEWKGVHPALGYSYRYFATTMYANPQAKLLCVDGVYPSPENVKTGAYPFVTEMYAVTNGAPAGSAKALIDWILSPQGQKMVEDTGYCPVK
;
A
#
# COMPACT_ATOMS: atom_id res chain seq x y z
N MET A 1 30.82 33.02 -46.64
CA MET A 1 29.35 32.99 -46.55
C MET A 1 28.75 31.58 -46.40
N LYS A 2 29.16 30.55 -47.20
CA LYS A 2 28.57 29.19 -47.04
C LYS A 2 28.90 28.54 -45.70
N ALA A 3 30.14 28.65 -45.17
CA ALA A 3 30.52 28.07 -43.86
C ALA A 3 29.74 28.72 -42.69
N LEU A 4 29.58 30.03 -42.71
CA LEU A 4 28.80 30.75 -41.67
C LEU A 4 27.32 30.34 -41.66
N SER A 5 26.73 30.05 -42.84
CA SER A 5 25.35 29.53 -42.96
C SER A 5 25.23 28.11 -42.38
N TYR A 6 26.23 27.24 -42.50
CA TYR A 6 26.20 25.89 -41.89
C TYR A 6 26.35 25.94 -40.37
N SER A 7 27.25 26.79 -39.86
CA SER A 7 27.44 26.96 -38.41
C SER A 7 26.21 27.51 -37.75
N LEU A 8 25.51 28.51 -38.35
CA LEU A 8 24.27 29.05 -37.83
C LEU A 8 23.13 28.01 -37.80
N ARG A 9 23.06 27.14 -38.80
CA ARG A 9 22.05 26.07 -38.86
C ARG A 9 22.33 24.97 -37.85
N ALA A 10 23.58 24.61 -37.61
CA ALA A 10 23.98 23.68 -36.57
C ALA A 10 23.63 24.20 -35.16
N LEU A 11 23.92 25.49 -34.94
CA LEU A 11 23.56 26.17 -33.69
C LEU A 11 22.05 26.21 -33.48
N ALA A 12 21.26 26.50 -34.49
CA ALA A 12 19.80 26.52 -34.41
C ALA A 12 19.24 25.10 -34.12
N SER A 13 19.77 24.06 -34.76
CA SER A 13 19.35 22.67 -34.46
C SER A 13 19.68 22.25 -33.03
N PHE A 14 20.86 22.64 -32.55
CA PHE A 14 21.29 22.37 -31.19
C PHE A 14 20.43 23.15 -30.17
N ALA A 15 20.12 24.41 -30.47
CA ALA A 15 19.24 25.23 -29.59
C ALA A 15 17.81 24.66 -29.53
N CYS A 16 17.25 24.19 -30.65
CA CYS A 16 15.93 23.54 -30.68
C CYS A 16 15.93 22.22 -29.87
N ALA A 17 16.98 21.42 -29.99
CA ALA A 17 17.13 20.18 -29.22
C ALA A 17 17.30 20.46 -27.73
N ALA A 18 18.09 21.47 -27.36
CA ALA A 18 18.29 21.89 -25.98
C ALA A 18 16.99 22.47 -25.36
N LEU A 19 16.20 23.24 -26.14
CA LEU A 19 14.90 23.74 -25.71
C LEU A 19 13.87 22.59 -25.54
N ALA A 20 13.86 21.63 -26.45
CA ALA A 20 12.99 20.47 -26.33
C ALA A 20 13.37 19.63 -25.10
N PHE A 21 14.66 19.40 -24.88
CA PHE A 21 15.18 18.73 -23.69
C PHE A 21 14.85 19.51 -22.40
N TRP A 22 15.04 20.81 -22.40
CA TRP A 22 14.74 21.68 -21.25
C TRP A 22 13.24 21.77 -20.96
N ALA A 23 12.39 21.82 -21.98
CA ALA A 23 10.95 21.79 -21.80
C ALA A 23 10.45 20.48 -21.22
N LEU A 24 11.07 19.36 -21.64
CA LEU A 24 10.82 18.03 -21.09
C LEU A 24 11.39 17.87 -19.66
N TRP A 25 12.55 18.51 -19.38
CA TRP A 25 13.21 18.46 -18.07
C TRP A 25 12.49 19.31 -17.00
N ARG A 26 11.91 20.43 -17.38
CA ARG A 26 11.22 21.36 -16.48
C ARG A 26 9.89 20.82 -15.93
N ASP A 27 9.28 19.80 -16.57
CA ASP A 27 8.08 19.18 -16.07
C ASP A 27 8.47 18.36 -14.82
N GLU A 28 7.91 18.71 -13.63
CA GLU A 28 8.16 18.02 -12.33
C GLU A 28 8.03 16.49 -12.40
N TYR A 29 7.40 16.00 -13.46
CA TYR A 29 7.27 14.59 -13.79
C TYR A 29 8.59 13.88 -14.10
N ILE A 30 9.61 14.55 -14.61
CA ILE A 30 10.87 13.88 -15.00
C ILE A 30 11.71 13.54 -13.78
N SER A 31 11.69 14.34 -12.72
CA SER A 31 12.39 14.03 -11.47
C SER A 31 11.80 12.80 -10.76
N GLN A 32 10.49 12.57 -10.89
CA GLN A 32 9.80 11.38 -10.39
C GLN A 32 10.01 10.16 -11.30
N PHE A 33 10.22 10.38 -12.60
CA PHE A 33 10.40 9.32 -13.60
C PHE A 33 11.78 8.64 -13.54
N PHE A 34 12.82 9.38 -13.14
CA PHE A 34 14.18 8.83 -12.98
C PHE A 34 14.27 7.79 -11.85
N GLN A 35 13.28 7.71 -10.97
CA GLN A 35 13.25 6.74 -9.88
C GLN A 35 12.52 5.42 -10.22
N ILE A 36 11.71 5.38 -11.30
CA ILE A 36 10.79 4.27 -11.53
C ILE A 36 11.28 3.26 -12.56
N ASP A 37 12.00 3.66 -13.58
CA ASP A 37 12.57 2.71 -14.55
C ASP A 37 13.61 3.40 -15.47
N ASN A 38 14.81 2.84 -15.55
CA ASN A 38 15.90 3.37 -16.40
C ASN A 38 15.52 3.47 -17.88
N PHE A 39 14.61 2.62 -18.35
CA PHE A 39 14.16 2.61 -19.75
C PHE A 39 13.26 3.81 -20.06
N VAL A 40 12.36 4.15 -19.17
CA VAL A 40 11.39 5.25 -19.37
C VAL A 40 12.09 6.62 -19.24
N GLY A 41 13.07 6.74 -18.35
CA GLY A 41 13.91 7.94 -18.24
C GLY A 41 14.78 8.20 -19.47
N ALA A 42 15.18 7.15 -20.20
CA ALA A 42 15.95 7.26 -21.44
C ALA A 42 15.10 7.71 -22.65
N LEU A 43 13.79 7.51 -22.62
CA LEU A 43 12.91 7.79 -23.77
C LEU A 43 12.86 9.28 -24.17
N PRO A 44 12.71 10.27 -23.24
CA PRO A 44 12.81 11.69 -23.57
C PRO A 44 14.14 12.07 -24.19
N ILE A 45 15.24 11.50 -23.70
CA ILE A 45 16.59 11.73 -24.24
C ILE A 45 16.68 11.16 -25.65
N ALA A 46 16.19 9.95 -25.87
CA ALA A 46 16.18 9.32 -27.18
C ALA A 46 15.31 10.11 -28.18
N LEU A 47 14.14 10.59 -27.77
CA LEU A 47 13.28 11.45 -28.60
C LEU A 47 13.93 12.78 -28.93
N ALA A 48 14.60 13.45 -27.97
CA ALA A 48 15.35 14.67 -28.21
C ALA A 48 16.52 14.46 -29.17
N LEU A 49 17.26 13.35 -29.06
CA LEU A 49 18.35 12.99 -29.97
C LEU A 49 17.83 12.66 -31.38
N LEU A 50 16.70 11.95 -31.50
CA LEU A 50 16.05 11.67 -32.78
C LEU A 50 15.56 12.95 -33.46
N PHE A 51 14.97 13.89 -32.69
CA PHE A 51 14.54 15.18 -33.18
C PHE A 51 15.72 16.04 -33.64
N ALA A 52 16.81 16.09 -32.86
CA ALA A 52 18.04 16.78 -33.25
C ALA A 52 18.68 16.17 -34.50
N GLY A 53 18.75 14.85 -34.57
CA GLY A 53 19.26 14.12 -35.75
C GLY A 53 18.40 14.35 -36.98
N GLY A 54 17.08 14.28 -36.88
CA GLY A 54 16.14 14.54 -37.97
C GLY A 54 16.21 15.98 -38.48
N THR A 55 16.28 16.95 -37.59
CA THR A 55 16.44 18.37 -37.97
C THR A 55 17.80 18.65 -38.59
N ALA A 56 18.88 18.05 -38.11
CA ALA A 56 20.21 18.15 -38.71
C ALA A 56 20.21 17.58 -40.13
N VAL A 57 19.61 16.41 -40.35
CA VAL A 57 19.49 15.82 -41.70
C VAL A 57 18.73 16.75 -42.65
N LEU A 58 17.61 17.32 -42.22
CA LEU A 58 16.82 18.28 -43.03
C LEU A 58 17.60 19.55 -43.37
N LEU A 59 18.44 20.06 -42.47
CA LEU A 59 19.15 21.31 -42.62
C LEU A 59 20.45 21.15 -43.45
N PHE A 60 21.09 19.98 -43.38
CA PHE A 60 22.40 19.74 -44.00
C PHE A 60 22.36 18.97 -45.32
N LEU A 61 21.21 18.39 -45.73
CA LEU A 61 21.10 17.70 -47.00
C LEU A 61 21.30 18.65 -48.19
N PRO A 62 22.10 18.23 -49.21
CA PRO A 62 22.27 19.01 -50.44
C PRO A 62 20.97 19.23 -51.17
N ARG A 63 20.80 20.41 -51.76
CA ARG A 63 19.54 20.88 -52.41
C ARG A 63 19.05 19.98 -53.57
N GLY A 64 19.78 18.93 -53.99
CA GLY A 64 19.43 18.05 -55.11
C GLY A 64 18.79 16.72 -54.79
N THR A 65 18.73 16.29 -53.54
CA THR A 65 18.23 14.96 -53.14
C THR A 65 16.78 14.97 -52.66
N ARG A 66 15.84 14.93 -53.66
CA ARG A 66 14.40 14.89 -53.37
C ARG A 66 13.99 13.70 -52.50
N SER A 67 14.61 12.52 -52.69
CA SER A 67 14.29 11.29 -51.95
C SER A 67 14.64 11.35 -50.46
N ALA A 68 15.79 11.96 -50.11
CA ALA A 68 16.22 12.06 -48.73
C ALA A 68 15.38 13.07 -47.93
N ARG A 69 14.89 14.14 -48.58
CA ARG A 69 13.93 15.08 -47.96
C ARG A 69 12.56 14.42 -47.74
N ALA A 70 12.11 13.62 -48.71
CA ALA A 70 10.85 12.90 -48.64
C ALA A 70 10.84 11.88 -47.48
N ALA A 71 12.00 11.30 -47.10
CA ALA A 71 12.12 10.40 -45.93
C ALA A 71 12.29 11.15 -44.62
N ALA A 72 12.94 12.32 -44.60
CA ALA A 72 13.19 13.07 -43.37
C ALA A 72 11.93 13.80 -42.82
N ILE A 73 11.00 14.20 -43.68
CA ILE A 73 9.74 14.84 -43.27
C ILE A 73 8.86 13.90 -42.45
N PRO A 74 8.51 12.67 -42.90
CA PRO A 74 7.73 11.75 -42.12
C PRO A 74 8.40 11.35 -40.80
N LEU A 75 9.73 11.24 -40.78
CA LEU A 75 10.48 10.96 -39.56
C LEU A 75 10.34 12.12 -38.54
N ALA A 76 10.50 13.38 -38.98
CA ALA A 76 10.34 14.54 -38.11
C ALA A 76 8.90 14.67 -37.61
N VAL A 77 7.90 14.40 -38.45
CA VAL A 77 6.48 14.38 -38.06
C VAL A 77 6.21 13.26 -37.06
N ALA A 78 6.75 12.06 -37.27
CA ALA A 78 6.61 10.94 -36.32
C ALA A 78 7.23 11.25 -34.96
N VAL A 79 8.39 11.90 -34.91
CA VAL A 79 9.04 12.33 -33.66
C VAL A 79 8.24 13.42 -32.96
N LEU A 80 7.68 14.39 -33.69
CA LEU A 80 6.81 15.43 -33.14
C LEU A 80 5.50 14.85 -32.59
N LEU A 81 4.90 13.90 -33.32
CA LEU A 81 3.71 13.19 -32.85
C LEU A 81 4.02 12.34 -31.60
N ALA A 82 5.15 11.62 -31.61
CA ALA A 82 5.58 10.87 -30.45
C ALA A 82 5.84 11.78 -29.23
N ALA A 83 6.49 12.92 -29.43
CA ALA A 83 6.72 13.91 -28.37
C ALA A 83 5.42 14.58 -27.88
N ALA A 84 4.44 14.79 -28.75
CA ALA A 84 3.13 15.36 -28.38
C ALA A 84 2.22 14.31 -27.68
N LEU A 85 2.32 13.05 -28.07
CA LEU A 85 1.53 11.95 -27.49
C LEU A 85 2.18 11.39 -26.22
N TYR A 86 3.51 11.54 -26.08
CA TYR A 86 4.26 11.06 -24.93
C TYR A 86 3.73 11.54 -23.59
N PRO A 87 3.43 12.84 -23.35
CA PRO A 87 2.84 13.30 -22.09
C PRO A 87 1.51 12.63 -21.79
N ASN A 88 0.68 12.35 -22.79
CA ASN A 88 -0.61 11.69 -22.63
C ASN A 88 -0.45 10.19 -22.40
N ALA A 89 0.50 9.56 -23.05
CA ALA A 89 0.84 8.14 -22.85
C ALA A 89 1.41 7.91 -21.44
N VAL A 90 2.30 8.81 -21.00
CA VAL A 90 2.96 8.75 -19.69
C VAL A 90 2.03 9.21 -18.57
N ARG A 91 1.14 10.15 -18.81
CA ARG A 91 0.09 10.56 -17.85
C ARG A 91 -0.98 9.49 -17.64
N GLY A 92 -0.80 8.32 -18.19
CA GLY A 92 -1.64 7.15 -17.90
C GLY A 92 -2.97 7.13 -18.63
N ASN A 93 -3.27 8.11 -19.48
CA ASN A 93 -4.52 8.11 -20.22
C ASN A 93 -4.59 7.00 -21.29
N TRP A 94 -3.44 6.46 -21.73
CA TRP A 94 -3.37 5.43 -22.76
C TRP A 94 -2.74 4.12 -22.28
N PHE A 95 -1.73 4.20 -21.42
CA PHE A 95 -1.00 3.03 -20.92
C PHE A 95 -1.33 2.67 -19.48
N PHE A 96 -1.78 3.64 -18.67
CA PHE A 96 -1.99 3.49 -17.23
C PHE A 96 -3.39 3.91 -16.76
N GLY A 97 -4.38 4.01 -17.64
CA GLY A 97 -5.78 4.18 -17.27
C GLY A 97 -6.17 5.48 -16.59
N GLY A 98 -5.49 6.59 -16.89
CA GLY A 98 -5.90 7.92 -16.38
C GLY A 98 -5.51 8.17 -14.92
N TYR A 99 -4.43 7.56 -14.46
CA TYR A 99 -3.93 7.65 -13.09
C TYR A 99 -3.53 9.07 -12.73
N LYS A 100 -4.36 9.74 -11.92
CA LYS A 100 -3.90 10.84 -11.08
C LYS A 100 -3.26 10.21 -9.87
N ARG A 101 -1.95 10.34 -9.74
CA ARG A 101 -1.23 10.03 -8.52
C ARG A 101 -1.62 11.09 -7.49
N GLU A 102 -2.77 10.94 -6.84
CA GLU A 102 -3.00 11.62 -5.59
C GLU A 102 -2.05 10.98 -4.59
N ALA A 103 -1.29 11.80 -3.89
CA ALA A 103 -0.43 11.31 -2.82
C ALA A 103 -1.34 10.56 -1.85
N ASP A 104 -1.19 9.23 -1.81
CA ASP A 104 -1.96 8.40 -0.91
C ASP A 104 -1.41 8.61 0.51
N THR A 105 -2.12 9.43 1.26
CA THR A 105 -1.75 9.78 2.64
C THR A 105 -2.15 8.73 3.65
N GLY A 106 -2.83 7.69 3.22
CA GLY A 106 -3.38 6.68 4.12
C GLY A 106 -4.73 7.08 4.72
N PRO A 107 -5.33 6.23 5.59
CA PRO A 107 -6.52 6.61 6.33
C PRO A 107 -6.21 7.85 7.17
N ASP A 108 -7.12 8.79 7.18
CA ASP A 108 -7.04 9.95 8.06
C ASP A 108 -7.25 9.49 9.52
N LEU A 109 -6.15 9.32 10.23
CA LEU A 109 -6.17 8.87 11.63
C LEU A 109 -6.73 9.93 12.58
N SER A 110 -6.77 11.20 12.18
CA SER A 110 -7.34 12.27 13.01
C SER A 110 -8.84 12.07 13.26
N LEU A 111 -9.52 11.36 12.33
CA LEU A 111 -10.93 10.98 12.48
C LEU A 111 -11.18 10.00 13.64
N TYR A 112 -10.14 9.35 14.14
CA TYR A 112 -10.19 8.39 15.24
C TYR A 112 -9.44 8.87 16.49
N ALA A 113 -8.98 10.12 16.53
CA ALA A 113 -8.26 10.63 17.69
C ALA A 113 -9.21 10.76 18.89
N PRO A 114 -8.87 10.19 20.07
CA PRO A 114 -9.72 10.29 21.27
C PRO A 114 -9.96 11.73 21.69
N PHE A 115 -11.12 11.99 22.30
CA PHE A 115 -11.51 13.29 22.87
C PHE A 115 -11.48 14.45 21.87
N THR A 116 -11.83 14.16 20.61
CA THR A 116 -12.01 15.17 19.55
C THR A 116 -13.45 15.20 19.05
N ASP A 117 -13.94 16.36 18.63
CA ASP A 117 -15.32 16.53 18.11
C ASP A 117 -15.60 15.73 16.82
N SER A 118 -14.56 15.31 16.12
CA SER A 118 -14.63 14.57 14.84
C SER A 118 -14.40 13.06 15.00
N ALA A 119 -14.26 12.54 16.21
CA ALA A 119 -13.93 11.14 16.42
C ALA A 119 -15.04 10.19 15.92
N LEU A 120 -14.67 9.30 14.99
CA LEU A 120 -15.51 8.20 14.52
C LEU A 120 -15.29 6.94 15.36
N LEU A 121 -15.38 7.08 16.68
CA LEU A 121 -15.12 6.00 17.62
C LEU A 121 -16.43 5.35 18.11
N ALA A 122 -16.39 4.05 18.32
CA ALA A 122 -17.45 3.37 19.05
C ALA A 122 -17.50 3.91 20.48
N THR A 123 -18.71 4.04 21.02
CA THR A 123 -18.95 4.56 22.37
C THR A 123 -19.40 3.45 23.30
N ALA A 124 -18.80 3.35 24.49
CA ALA A 124 -19.32 2.47 25.54
C ALA A 124 -20.43 3.19 26.30
N GLN A 125 -21.62 2.60 26.32
CA GLN A 125 -22.67 3.05 27.25
C GLN A 125 -22.32 2.53 28.65
N ASP A 126 -22.41 3.42 29.64
CA ASP A 126 -22.21 3.10 31.07
C ASP A 126 -20.85 2.40 31.34
N CYS A 127 -19.75 2.92 30.79
CA CYS A 127 -18.42 2.37 31.07
C CYS A 127 -18.15 2.38 32.58
N THR A 128 -17.77 1.21 33.10
CA THR A 128 -17.55 1.03 34.55
C THR A 128 -16.11 1.28 34.98
N LEU A 129 -15.20 1.53 34.01
CA LEU A 129 -13.79 1.81 34.28
C LEU A 129 -13.45 3.26 33.93
N THR A 130 -12.89 3.98 34.89
CA THR A 130 -12.22 5.26 34.65
C THR A 130 -10.79 5.18 35.18
N LEU A 131 -9.82 5.38 34.32
CA LEU A 131 -8.40 5.38 34.65
C LEU A 131 -7.92 6.82 34.83
N SER A 132 -7.33 7.13 35.98
CA SER A 132 -6.65 8.41 36.25
C SER A 132 -5.13 8.33 36.08
N ASP A 133 -4.58 7.12 36.25
CA ASP A 133 -3.20 6.78 35.89
C ASP A 133 -3.28 6.13 34.48
N LEU A 134 -2.94 6.90 33.44
CA LEU A 134 -3.21 6.54 32.06
C LEU A 134 -2.06 5.76 31.46
N PRO A 135 -2.26 4.51 30.99
CA PRO A 135 -1.23 3.79 30.29
C PRO A 135 -1.00 4.40 28.87
N SER A 136 0.25 4.45 28.46
CA SER A 136 0.61 4.82 27.11
C SER A 136 0.34 3.67 26.12
N LEU A 137 -0.38 3.98 25.03
CA LEU A 137 -0.83 3.02 24.03
C LEU A 137 -0.13 3.29 22.69
N ASP A 138 0.23 2.21 21.98
CA ASP A 138 0.70 2.27 20.61
C ASP A 138 0.16 1.07 19.83
N GLY A 139 0.35 1.02 18.49
CA GLY A 139 -0.08 -0.15 17.77
C GLY A 139 -0.10 -0.05 16.25
N ALA A 140 -0.60 -1.13 15.66
CA ALA A 140 -0.80 -1.24 14.23
C ALA A 140 -1.93 -0.31 13.75
N THR A 141 -1.74 0.32 12.58
CA THR A 141 -2.73 1.21 11.98
C THR A 141 -4.12 0.59 11.87
N ALA A 142 -4.19 -0.68 11.49
CA ALA A 142 -5.44 -1.40 11.35
C ALA A 142 -6.19 -1.63 12.69
N LEU A 143 -5.57 -1.35 13.84
CA LEU A 143 -6.17 -1.46 15.17
C LEU A 143 -6.40 -0.10 15.85
N TYR A 144 -5.91 0.99 15.23
CA TYR A 144 -6.00 2.33 15.82
C TYR A 144 -7.41 2.75 16.21
N PRO A 145 -8.46 2.57 15.38
CA PRO A 145 -9.82 2.94 15.77
C PRO A 145 -10.31 2.23 17.04
N LEU A 146 -9.87 1.00 17.25
CA LEU A 146 -10.30 0.21 18.39
C LEU A 146 -9.62 0.64 19.69
N TYR A 147 -8.27 0.72 19.71
CA TYR A 147 -7.63 1.10 20.97
C TYR A 147 -7.78 2.59 21.30
N ALA A 148 -8.02 3.43 20.29
CA ALA A 148 -8.47 4.79 20.50
C ALA A 148 -9.88 4.84 21.14
N ALA A 149 -10.80 3.96 20.72
CA ALA A 149 -12.10 3.82 21.35
C ALA A 149 -12.00 3.30 22.79
N PHE A 150 -11.07 2.39 23.07
CA PHE A 150 -10.80 1.95 24.45
C PHE A 150 -10.32 3.11 25.33
N ALA A 151 -9.37 3.92 24.82
CA ALA A 151 -8.91 5.11 25.53
C ALA A 151 -10.05 6.13 25.74
N GLN A 152 -10.83 6.43 24.70
CA GLN A 152 -11.99 7.33 24.78
C GLN A 152 -12.99 6.89 25.87
N ALA A 153 -13.18 5.57 26.03
CA ALA A 153 -14.15 5.03 26.97
C ALA A 153 -13.64 4.97 28.41
N THR A 154 -12.32 4.75 28.60
CA THR A 154 -11.77 4.37 29.92
C THR A 154 -10.83 5.39 30.54
N PHE A 155 -10.31 6.33 29.76
CA PHE A 155 -9.37 7.34 30.25
C PHE A 155 -10.11 8.54 30.84
N ASP A 156 -9.57 9.10 31.92
CA ASP A 156 -9.99 10.41 32.42
C ASP A 156 -9.54 11.47 31.39
N GLU A 157 -10.51 12.13 30.74
CA GLU A 157 -10.26 13.18 29.75
C GLU A 157 -9.37 14.31 30.30
N ALA A 158 -9.53 14.65 31.58
CA ALA A 158 -8.75 15.74 32.22
C ALA A 158 -7.24 15.41 32.33
N ALA A 159 -6.91 14.10 32.35
CA ALA A 159 -5.53 13.61 32.41
C ALA A 159 -4.96 13.23 31.04
N TYR A 160 -5.81 13.18 29.99
CA TYR A 160 -5.42 12.73 28.66
C TYR A 160 -4.54 13.75 27.94
N THR A 161 -3.51 13.24 27.26
CA THR A 161 -2.71 13.98 26.27
C THR A 161 -2.56 13.13 25.00
N PRO A 162 -2.51 13.75 23.78
CA PRO A 162 -2.50 13.00 22.51
C PRO A 162 -1.34 12.01 22.34
N ASP A 163 -0.20 12.26 23.01
CA ASP A 163 0.97 11.39 23.00
C ASP A 163 0.78 10.06 23.75
N LEU A 164 -0.27 9.96 24.57
CA LEU A 164 -0.64 8.71 25.26
C LEU A 164 -1.27 7.67 24.34
N VAL A 165 -1.81 8.06 23.18
CA VAL A 165 -2.43 7.13 22.23
C VAL A 165 -1.83 7.33 20.85
N ARG A 166 -0.72 6.65 20.62
CA ARG A 166 0.06 6.75 19.37
C ARG A 166 -0.34 5.68 18.38
N CYS A 167 -0.01 5.92 17.11
CA CYS A 167 -0.12 4.93 16.03
C CYS A 167 1.18 4.94 15.22
N SER A 168 2.20 4.27 15.71
CA SER A 168 3.53 4.25 15.09
C SER A 168 3.70 3.15 14.04
N LYS A 169 2.64 2.40 13.73
CA LYS A 169 2.59 1.22 12.84
C LYS A 169 3.26 0.00 13.47
N THR A 170 3.00 -1.19 12.90
CA THR A 170 3.38 -2.49 13.49
C THR A 170 4.85 -2.57 13.89
N ASN A 171 5.79 -2.27 12.99
CA ASN A 171 7.22 -2.40 13.29
C ASN A 171 7.66 -1.50 14.44
N ARG A 172 7.35 -0.23 14.36
CA ARG A 172 7.74 0.74 15.40
C ARG A 172 7.04 0.49 16.74
N ALA A 173 5.81 -0.01 16.71
CA ALA A 173 5.11 -0.36 17.93
C ALA A 173 5.72 -1.61 18.60
N TYR A 174 6.27 -2.56 17.82
CA TYR A 174 7.10 -3.64 18.37
C TYR A 174 8.39 -3.08 18.99
N ASP A 175 9.09 -2.18 18.30
CA ASP A 175 10.29 -1.55 18.84
C ASP A 175 9.97 -0.80 20.14
N ALA A 176 8.88 -0.03 20.18
CA ALA A 176 8.46 0.75 21.33
C ALA A 176 8.13 -0.12 22.55
N ILE A 177 7.40 -1.22 22.38
CA ILE A 177 7.06 -2.11 23.50
C ILE A 177 8.27 -2.89 24.00
N ILE A 178 9.18 -3.28 23.11
CA ILE A 178 10.46 -3.92 23.47
C ILE A 178 11.31 -2.96 24.30
N ALA A 179 11.38 -1.68 23.89
CA ALA A 179 12.15 -0.64 24.57
C ALA A 179 11.49 -0.11 25.86
N GLY A 180 10.21 -0.45 26.13
CA GLY A 180 9.45 0.09 27.26
C GLY A 180 9.00 1.54 27.05
N GLU A 181 8.87 1.97 25.79
CA GLU A 181 8.40 3.31 25.41
C GLU A 181 6.86 3.43 25.35
N CYS A 182 6.15 2.31 25.48
CA CYS A 182 4.72 2.26 25.71
C CYS A 182 4.38 1.12 26.68
N ASP A 183 3.22 1.26 27.36
CA ASP A 183 2.77 0.29 28.36
C ASP A 183 1.99 -0.86 27.73
N VAL A 184 1.22 -0.57 26.68
CA VAL A 184 0.42 -1.56 25.93
C VAL A 184 0.54 -1.29 24.43
N ALA A 185 0.93 -2.30 23.66
CA ALA A 185 0.92 -2.24 22.21
C ALA A 185 -0.18 -3.14 21.62
N PHE A 186 -0.96 -2.62 20.66
CA PHE A 186 -2.03 -3.35 19.98
C PHE A 186 -1.52 -3.88 18.63
N LEU A 187 -1.28 -5.19 18.54
CA LEU A 187 -0.46 -5.77 17.48
C LEU A 187 -1.00 -7.12 16.97
N PRO A 188 -0.76 -7.47 15.69
CA PRO A 188 -0.84 -8.86 15.24
C PRO A 188 0.27 -9.70 15.87
N ALA A 189 0.26 -11.02 15.64
CA ALA A 189 1.38 -11.87 16.00
C ALA A 189 2.71 -11.39 15.36
N PRO A 190 3.86 -11.59 16.02
CA PRO A 190 5.14 -11.11 15.51
C PRO A 190 5.63 -11.90 14.29
N SER A 191 6.27 -11.20 13.35
CA SER A 191 7.07 -11.80 12.27
C SER A 191 8.32 -12.50 12.82
N GLN A 192 9.06 -13.21 11.96
CA GLN A 192 10.31 -13.81 12.40
C GLN A 192 11.33 -12.75 12.84
N SER A 193 11.50 -11.68 12.06
CA SER A 193 12.41 -10.59 12.41
C SER A 193 12.05 -9.91 13.74
N GLN A 194 10.75 -9.77 14.03
CA GLN A 194 10.28 -9.25 15.32
C GLN A 194 10.54 -10.22 16.47
N ARG A 195 10.35 -11.53 16.26
CA ARG A 195 10.73 -12.56 17.27
C ARG A 195 12.22 -12.52 17.58
N ASP A 196 13.05 -12.40 16.55
CA ASP A 196 14.50 -12.30 16.70
C ASP A 196 14.90 -11.04 17.48
N ALA A 197 14.21 -9.89 17.23
CA ALA A 197 14.42 -8.66 17.98
C ALA A 197 13.98 -8.76 19.45
N ILE A 198 12.85 -9.42 19.75
CA ILE A 198 12.37 -9.68 21.10
C ILE A 198 13.41 -10.52 21.86
N GLU A 199 13.90 -11.59 21.23
CA GLU A 199 14.92 -12.48 21.82
C GLU A 199 16.23 -11.72 22.06
N ALA A 200 16.71 -10.98 21.06
CA ALA A 200 17.96 -10.20 21.15
C ALA A 200 17.90 -9.14 22.27
N ALA A 201 16.75 -8.55 22.51
CA ALA A 201 16.52 -7.59 23.59
C ALA A 201 16.31 -8.26 24.97
N GLY A 202 16.11 -9.57 25.02
CA GLY A 202 15.72 -10.29 26.25
C GLY A 202 14.35 -9.86 26.79
N ALA A 203 13.48 -9.29 25.94
CA ALA A 203 12.17 -8.80 26.34
C ALA A 203 11.21 -9.96 26.64
N GLN A 204 10.36 -9.79 27.65
CA GLN A 204 9.39 -10.80 28.08
C GLN A 204 7.99 -10.39 27.66
N LEU A 205 7.71 -10.34 26.35
CA LEU A 205 6.42 -9.89 25.84
C LEU A 205 5.31 -10.88 26.16
N VAL A 206 4.21 -10.36 26.71
CA VAL A 206 2.97 -11.11 27.01
C VAL A 206 1.92 -10.70 25.99
N PHE A 207 1.39 -11.67 25.26
CA PHE A 207 0.39 -11.48 24.21
C PHE A 207 -0.98 -11.91 24.75
N THR A 208 -1.88 -10.94 24.97
CA THR A 208 -3.25 -11.18 25.42
C THR A 208 -4.21 -11.04 24.22
N PRO A 209 -4.85 -12.13 23.75
CA PRO A 209 -5.80 -12.04 22.63
C PRO A 209 -7.00 -11.17 23.02
N ILE A 210 -7.35 -10.18 22.17
CA ILE A 210 -8.45 -9.24 22.42
C ILE A 210 -9.54 -9.27 21.37
N LEU A 211 -9.24 -9.70 20.17
CA LEU A 211 -10.18 -9.83 19.05
C LEU A 211 -9.72 -10.86 18.03
N ARG A 212 -10.64 -11.25 17.13
CA ARG A 212 -10.36 -12.01 15.93
C ARG A 212 -10.50 -11.14 14.70
N GLU A 213 -9.63 -11.34 13.72
CA GLU A 213 -9.66 -10.62 12.44
C GLU A 213 -9.41 -11.58 11.28
N ALA A 214 -10.02 -11.29 10.12
CA ALA A 214 -9.75 -12.05 8.91
C ALA A 214 -8.58 -11.45 8.14
N PHE A 215 -7.65 -12.30 7.74
CA PHE A 215 -6.68 -11.95 6.71
C PHE A 215 -7.27 -12.23 5.34
N VAL A 216 -7.49 -11.19 4.55
CA VAL A 216 -8.29 -11.23 3.32
C VAL A 216 -7.45 -10.98 2.08
N PHE A 217 -7.92 -11.52 0.96
CA PHE A 217 -7.34 -11.30 -0.36
C PHE A 217 -8.28 -10.48 -1.21
N LEU A 218 -7.72 -9.61 -2.06
CA LEU A 218 -8.47 -8.64 -2.84
C LEU A 218 -8.00 -8.63 -4.29
N VAL A 219 -8.95 -8.33 -5.15
CA VAL A 219 -8.74 -8.06 -6.58
C VAL A 219 -9.53 -6.82 -6.98
N ALA A 220 -9.26 -6.28 -8.16
CA ALA A 220 -10.15 -5.27 -8.76
C ALA A 220 -11.56 -5.84 -8.94
N ASP A 221 -12.58 -4.99 -8.78
CA ASP A 221 -14.00 -5.40 -8.88
C ASP A 221 -14.33 -6.04 -10.25
N GLU A 222 -13.68 -5.57 -11.31
CA GLU A 222 -13.84 -6.13 -12.66
C GLU A 222 -13.18 -7.51 -12.87
N ASN A 223 -12.37 -8.00 -11.95
CA ASN A 223 -11.81 -9.35 -12.03
C ASN A 223 -12.94 -10.39 -11.90
N PRO A 224 -13.12 -11.30 -12.86
CA PRO A 224 -14.23 -12.26 -12.81
C PRO A 224 -14.06 -13.38 -11.78
N VAL A 225 -12.90 -13.44 -11.09
CA VAL A 225 -12.64 -14.45 -10.06
C VAL A 225 -13.23 -13.96 -8.73
N ASP A 226 -14.19 -14.69 -8.17
CA ASP A 226 -14.84 -14.34 -6.90
C ASP A 226 -14.27 -15.09 -5.69
N GLY A 227 -13.39 -16.06 -5.93
CA GLY A 227 -12.77 -16.81 -4.85
C GLY A 227 -11.63 -17.69 -5.31
N LEU A 228 -10.77 -18.03 -4.37
CA LEU A 228 -9.63 -18.93 -4.54
C LEU A 228 -9.61 -19.93 -3.39
N SER A 229 -9.06 -21.12 -3.64
CA SER A 229 -8.75 -21.99 -2.52
C SER A 229 -7.48 -21.48 -1.77
N ALA A 230 -7.35 -21.82 -0.50
CA ALA A 230 -6.15 -21.55 0.27
C ALA A 230 -4.87 -22.06 -0.43
N GLN A 231 -4.98 -23.24 -1.08
CA GLN A 231 -3.87 -23.79 -1.85
C GLN A 231 -3.56 -22.99 -3.13
N GLN A 232 -4.58 -22.47 -3.83
CA GLN A 232 -4.36 -21.61 -5.00
C GLN A 232 -3.65 -20.31 -4.60
N ILE A 233 -4.05 -19.69 -3.50
CA ILE A 233 -3.38 -18.50 -2.94
C ILE A 233 -1.91 -18.79 -2.65
N ARG A 234 -1.63 -19.88 -1.93
CA ARG A 234 -0.24 -20.32 -1.65
C ARG A 234 0.55 -20.60 -2.93
N ASN A 235 -0.08 -21.17 -3.95
CA ASN A 235 0.57 -21.41 -5.25
C ASN A 235 0.91 -20.11 -5.98
N VAL A 236 0.06 -19.09 -5.88
CA VAL A 236 0.35 -17.77 -6.46
C VAL A 236 1.56 -17.15 -5.74
N TYR A 237 1.51 -17.02 -4.43
CA TYR A 237 2.58 -16.36 -3.67
C TYR A 237 3.88 -17.17 -3.60
N SER A 238 3.86 -18.47 -3.85
CA SER A 238 5.09 -19.27 -4.05
C SER A 238 5.61 -19.25 -5.50
N GLY A 239 4.95 -18.56 -6.42
CA GLY A 239 5.33 -18.48 -7.84
C GLY A 239 4.99 -19.71 -8.67
N LYS A 240 4.34 -20.73 -8.11
CA LYS A 240 3.89 -21.94 -8.83
C LYS A 240 2.77 -21.64 -9.83
N THR A 241 1.95 -20.64 -9.54
CA THR A 241 0.87 -20.16 -10.40
C THR A 241 1.10 -18.69 -10.71
N SER A 242 1.28 -18.36 -12.00
CA SER A 242 1.60 -17.00 -12.45
C SER A 242 0.56 -16.39 -13.39
N ARG A 243 -0.50 -17.13 -13.73
CA ARG A 243 -1.50 -16.68 -14.71
C ARG A 243 -2.93 -16.90 -14.21
N TRP A 244 -3.79 -15.90 -14.40
CA TRP A 244 -5.20 -15.95 -14.07
C TRP A 244 -5.97 -17.02 -14.85
N SER A 245 -5.49 -17.39 -16.06
CA SER A 245 -6.13 -18.44 -16.86
C SER A 245 -6.13 -19.80 -16.17
N THR A 246 -5.24 -20.03 -15.20
CA THR A 246 -5.24 -21.27 -14.39
C THR A 246 -6.14 -21.16 -13.16
N LEU A 247 -6.71 -19.99 -12.90
CA LEU A 247 -7.59 -19.70 -11.76
C LEU A 247 -9.03 -19.35 -12.16
N GLY A 248 -9.43 -19.68 -13.40
CA GLY A 248 -10.79 -19.51 -13.87
C GLY A 248 -11.04 -18.28 -14.75
N TRP A 249 -10.04 -17.45 -15.02
CA TRP A 249 -10.15 -16.32 -15.95
C TRP A 249 -9.29 -16.57 -17.19
N ALA A 250 -9.89 -17.17 -18.22
CA ALA A 250 -9.19 -17.64 -19.43
C ALA A 250 -8.40 -16.53 -20.16
N GLU A 251 -8.96 -15.32 -20.21
CA GLU A 251 -8.36 -14.13 -20.84
C GLU A 251 -7.48 -13.33 -19.88
N GLY A 252 -7.48 -13.70 -18.59
CA GLY A 252 -6.66 -13.07 -17.56
C GLY A 252 -5.18 -13.27 -17.87
N GLY A 253 -4.42 -12.20 -17.82
CA GLY A 253 -2.98 -12.18 -18.06
C GLY A 253 -2.15 -12.79 -16.94
N GLU A 254 -0.95 -12.28 -16.78
CA GLU A 254 -0.07 -12.62 -15.67
C GLU A 254 -0.61 -12.06 -14.36
N ILE A 255 -0.49 -12.82 -13.28
CA ILE A 255 -0.89 -12.38 -11.93
C ILE A 255 0.21 -11.50 -11.36
N ILE A 256 -0.15 -10.29 -10.91
CA ILE A 256 0.74 -9.50 -10.07
C ILE A 256 0.36 -9.74 -8.62
N ALA A 257 1.12 -10.60 -7.96
CA ALA A 257 0.99 -10.87 -6.54
C ALA A 257 1.77 -9.80 -5.76
N PHE A 258 1.06 -8.80 -5.24
CA PHE A 258 1.69 -7.75 -4.45
C PHE A 258 2.17 -8.29 -3.12
N GLN A 259 3.27 -7.71 -2.63
CA GLN A 259 3.82 -7.99 -1.31
C GLN A 259 4.17 -6.67 -0.61
N ARG A 260 4.24 -6.74 0.70
CA ARG A 260 4.58 -5.62 1.58
C ARG A 260 5.99 -5.85 2.16
N PRO A 261 6.65 -4.80 2.68
CA PRO A 261 7.92 -4.99 3.37
C PRO A 261 7.80 -5.93 4.54
N ASP A 262 8.91 -6.59 4.82
CA ASP A 262 9.09 -7.41 6.01
C ASP A 262 8.73 -6.64 7.30
N GLY A 263 8.07 -7.33 8.21
CA GLY A 263 7.62 -6.80 9.49
C GLY A 263 6.40 -5.87 9.41
N SER A 264 5.88 -5.51 8.21
CA SER A 264 4.55 -4.89 8.16
C SER A 264 3.49 -5.90 8.61
N GLY A 265 2.47 -5.47 9.36
CA GLY A 265 1.46 -6.37 9.91
C GLY A 265 0.76 -7.24 8.85
N SER A 266 0.51 -6.69 7.66
CA SER A 266 -0.08 -7.46 6.57
C SER A 266 0.91 -8.40 5.89
N GLN A 267 2.22 -8.08 5.82
CA GLN A 267 3.22 -9.03 5.33
C GLN A 267 3.35 -10.24 6.27
N THR A 268 3.39 -9.98 7.57
CA THR A 268 3.38 -11.04 8.60
C THR A 268 2.14 -11.93 8.46
N GLY A 269 0.98 -11.35 8.14
CA GLY A 269 -0.24 -12.12 7.83
C GLY A 269 -0.08 -13.02 6.60
N LEU A 270 0.57 -12.54 5.53
CA LEU A 270 0.88 -13.37 4.37
C LEU A 270 1.84 -14.50 4.73
N GLU A 271 2.90 -14.22 5.47
CA GLU A 271 3.86 -15.24 5.95
C GLU A 271 3.16 -16.33 6.75
N TRP A 272 2.24 -15.94 7.63
CA TRP A 272 1.42 -16.89 8.39
C TRP A 272 0.54 -17.76 7.46
N VAL A 273 -0.10 -17.17 6.42
CA VAL A 273 -0.87 -17.94 5.43
C VAL A 273 0.02 -18.91 4.65
N MET A 274 1.24 -18.50 4.32
CA MET A 274 2.19 -19.33 3.57
C MET A 274 2.79 -20.46 4.41
N GLY A 275 2.89 -20.28 5.73
CA GLY A 275 3.52 -21.23 6.63
C GLY A 275 4.99 -21.48 6.26
N GLU A 276 5.37 -22.75 6.04
CA GLU A 276 6.74 -23.13 5.64
C GLU A 276 7.02 -22.97 4.12
N LEU A 277 6.01 -22.60 3.33
CA LEU A 277 6.20 -22.45 1.90
C LEU A 277 6.96 -21.15 1.61
N PRO A 278 8.01 -21.19 0.75
CA PRO A 278 8.74 -20.00 0.39
C PRO A 278 7.84 -19.03 -0.39
N ILE A 279 7.95 -17.75 -0.08
CA ILE A 279 7.34 -16.69 -0.85
C ILE A 279 8.26 -16.34 -2.02
N ALA A 280 7.73 -16.28 -3.24
CA ALA A 280 8.48 -15.85 -4.41
C ALA A 280 8.94 -14.40 -4.25
N ALA A 281 10.04 -14.02 -4.93
CA ALA A 281 10.52 -12.65 -4.90
C ALA A 281 9.40 -11.68 -5.31
N ALA A 282 9.18 -10.67 -4.49
CA ALA A 282 8.23 -9.61 -4.78
C ALA A 282 8.65 -8.86 -6.05
N ARG A 283 7.70 -8.43 -6.87
CA ARG A 283 7.98 -7.36 -7.81
C ARG A 283 8.29 -6.11 -6.99
N PRO A 284 9.36 -5.36 -7.32
CA PRO A 284 9.65 -4.12 -6.63
C PRO A 284 8.46 -3.19 -6.80
N LEU A 285 7.81 -2.88 -5.69
CA LEU A 285 6.85 -1.77 -5.65
C LEU A 285 7.65 -0.47 -5.81
N PRO A 286 7.06 0.57 -6.43
CA PRO A 286 7.65 1.91 -6.39
C PRO A 286 7.92 2.27 -4.93
N ASP A 287 9.05 2.95 -4.70
CA ASP A 287 9.61 3.27 -3.39
C ASP A 287 8.52 3.58 -2.34
N GLU A 288 8.45 2.77 -1.30
CA GLU A 288 7.45 2.91 -0.22
C GLU A 288 7.60 4.20 0.59
N SER A 289 8.73 4.90 0.47
CA SER A 289 8.89 6.25 1.04
C SER A 289 7.95 7.28 0.39
N LEU A 290 7.49 6.99 -0.83
CA LEU A 290 6.56 7.82 -1.60
C LEU A 290 5.12 7.26 -1.59
N VAL A 291 4.93 6.03 -1.13
CA VAL A 291 3.67 5.31 -1.24
C VAL A 291 3.32 4.84 0.17
N GLY A 292 2.41 5.52 0.83
CA GLY A 292 1.91 5.14 2.15
C GLY A 292 1.40 3.69 2.18
N THR A 293 1.08 3.20 3.37
CA THR A 293 0.57 1.82 3.61
C THR A 293 -0.64 1.44 2.76
N ASN A 294 -1.25 2.39 2.07
CA ASN A 294 -2.51 2.26 1.32
C ASN A 294 -2.32 2.10 -0.18
N SER A 295 -1.12 2.30 -0.68
CA SER A 295 -0.83 2.16 -2.10
C SER A 295 -1.18 0.77 -2.64
N LEU A 296 -1.08 -0.27 -1.80
CA LEU A 296 -1.49 -1.62 -2.19
C LEU A 296 -2.96 -1.67 -2.60
N MET A 297 -3.86 -1.03 -1.83
CA MET A 297 -5.30 -0.99 -2.12
C MET A 297 -5.61 -0.20 -3.38
N GLN A 298 -4.92 0.91 -3.62
CA GLN A 298 -5.06 1.68 -4.86
C GLN A 298 -4.40 0.97 -6.04
N GLN A 299 -3.22 0.40 -5.87
CA GLN A 299 -2.50 -0.30 -6.94
C GLN A 299 -3.25 -1.52 -7.47
N ILE A 300 -3.96 -2.26 -6.61
CA ILE A 300 -4.80 -3.38 -7.02
C ILE A 300 -5.85 -2.95 -8.04
N THR A 301 -6.37 -1.73 -7.91
CA THR A 301 -7.53 -1.28 -8.69
C THR A 301 -7.17 -0.40 -9.87
N VAL A 302 -6.06 0.32 -9.83
CA VAL A 302 -5.78 1.42 -10.78
C VAL A 302 -4.65 1.10 -11.76
N GLU A 303 -3.53 0.56 -11.30
CA GLU A 303 -2.33 0.44 -12.14
C GLU A 303 -2.42 -0.67 -13.19
N TRP A 304 -3.26 -1.65 -12.99
CA TRP A 304 -3.23 -2.89 -13.78
C TRP A 304 -4.57 -3.27 -14.40
N LYS A 305 -5.41 -2.28 -14.62
CA LYS A 305 -6.72 -2.45 -15.26
C LYS A 305 -6.55 -3.06 -16.65
N GLY A 306 -6.91 -4.32 -16.79
CA GLY A 306 -7.04 -5.02 -18.07
C GLY A 306 -5.78 -5.68 -18.64
N VAL A 307 -4.56 -5.39 -18.17
CA VAL A 307 -3.33 -5.99 -18.74
C VAL A 307 -2.66 -6.97 -17.79
N HIS A 308 -2.54 -6.63 -16.51
CA HIS A 308 -1.92 -7.47 -15.49
C HIS A 308 -2.71 -7.36 -14.19
N PRO A 309 -3.81 -8.11 -14.06
CA PRO A 309 -4.65 -8.03 -12.87
C PRO A 309 -3.90 -8.43 -11.61
N ALA A 310 -3.98 -7.59 -10.62
CA ALA A 310 -3.28 -7.76 -9.36
C ALA A 310 -4.06 -8.62 -8.37
N LEU A 311 -3.34 -9.33 -7.51
CA LEU A 311 -3.81 -9.96 -6.28
C LEU A 311 -3.10 -9.28 -5.10
N GLY A 312 -3.88 -8.79 -4.15
CA GLY A 312 -3.37 -8.19 -2.92
C GLY A 312 -4.00 -8.79 -1.69
N TYR A 313 -3.58 -8.30 -0.52
CA TYR A 313 -4.08 -8.78 0.76
C TYR A 313 -4.11 -7.66 1.79
N SER A 314 -4.94 -7.83 2.81
CA SER A 314 -5.06 -6.91 3.94
C SER A 314 -5.75 -7.61 5.12
N TYR A 315 -5.99 -6.86 6.20
CA TYR A 315 -6.97 -7.24 7.21
C TYR A 315 -8.35 -6.72 6.80
N ARG A 316 -9.40 -7.49 7.10
CA ARG A 316 -10.78 -7.21 6.66
C ARG A 316 -11.25 -5.81 7.07
N TYR A 317 -11.14 -5.47 8.36
CA TYR A 317 -11.61 -4.17 8.86
C TYR A 317 -10.91 -3.00 8.16
N PHE A 318 -9.59 -3.11 7.98
CA PHE A 318 -8.84 -2.10 7.24
C PHE A 318 -9.34 -1.95 5.81
N ALA A 319 -9.53 -3.07 5.10
CA ALA A 319 -9.92 -3.08 3.68
C ALA A 319 -11.37 -2.66 3.44
N THR A 320 -12.27 -2.87 4.42
CA THR A 320 -13.71 -2.64 4.23
C THR A 320 -14.24 -1.40 4.95
N THR A 321 -13.52 -0.89 5.95
CA THR A 321 -14.00 0.19 6.82
C THR A 321 -13.05 1.37 6.89
N MET A 322 -11.79 1.16 7.30
CA MET A 322 -10.84 2.27 7.44
C MET A 322 -10.43 2.85 6.08
N TYR A 323 -10.25 1.98 5.10
CA TYR A 323 -9.75 2.34 3.78
C TYR A 323 -10.46 1.54 2.69
N ALA A 324 -11.79 1.61 2.72
CA ALA A 324 -12.62 0.94 1.72
C ALA A 324 -12.38 1.53 0.33
N ASN A 325 -12.14 0.64 -0.63
CA ASN A 325 -12.05 1.01 -2.04
C ASN A 325 -13.20 0.36 -2.81
N PRO A 326 -14.16 1.14 -3.34
CA PRO A 326 -15.31 0.59 -4.07
C PRO A 326 -14.94 -0.09 -5.40
N GLN A 327 -13.69 0.06 -5.87
CA GLN A 327 -13.19 -0.62 -7.07
C GLN A 327 -12.48 -1.94 -6.75
N ALA A 328 -12.44 -2.35 -5.49
CA ALA A 328 -11.85 -3.60 -5.05
C ALA A 328 -12.91 -4.49 -4.41
N LYS A 329 -12.78 -5.80 -4.62
CA LYS A 329 -13.60 -6.79 -3.93
C LYS A 329 -12.75 -7.79 -3.17
N LEU A 330 -13.32 -8.30 -2.07
CA LEU A 330 -12.75 -9.40 -1.31
C LEU A 330 -13.04 -10.73 -2.00
N LEU A 331 -12.05 -11.62 -2.02
CA LEU A 331 -12.24 -12.98 -2.51
C LEU A 331 -12.76 -13.90 -1.39
N CYS A 332 -13.63 -14.82 -1.76
CA CYS A 332 -13.89 -16.00 -0.95
C CYS A 332 -12.63 -16.87 -0.86
N VAL A 333 -12.40 -17.51 0.27
CA VAL A 333 -11.34 -18.52 0.43
C VAL A 333 -12.01 -19.86 0.75
N ASP A 334 -11.67 -20.90 -0.02
CA ASP A 334 -12.32 -22.21 0.04
C ASP A 334 -13.85 -22.13 0.00
N GLY A 335 -14.39 -21.17 -0.78
CA GLY A 335 -15.81 -20.93 -0.94
C GLY A 335 -16.48 -20.12 0.18
N VAL A 336 -15.72 -19.67 1.20
CA VAL A 336 -16.24 -18.90 2.33
C VAL A 336 -15.88 -17.42 2.19
N TYR A 337 -16.89 -16.54 2.23
CA TYR A 337 -16.68 -15.10 2.24
C TYR A 337 -16.25 -14.61 3.62
N PRO A 338 -15.32 -13.64 3.76
CA PRO A 338 -14.84 -13.14 5.05
C PRO A 338 -15.83 -12.18 5.73
N SER A 339 -17.08 -12.61 5.90
CA SER A 339 -18.07 -11.84 6.67
C SER A 339 -17.74 -11.86 8.18
N PRO A 340 -18.20 -10.86 8.96
CA PRO A 340 -18.03 -10.88 10.42
C PRO A 340 -18.51 -12.18 11.06
N GLU A 341 -19.62 -12.74 10.58
CA GLU A 341 -20.17 -14.00 11.09
C GLU A 341 -19.22 -15.18 10.81
N ASN A 342 -18.68 -15.27 9.58
CA ASN A 342 -17.74 -16.34 9.22
C ASN A 342 -16.39 -16.21 9.94
N VAL A 343 -16.00 -14.99 10.31
CA VAL A 343 -14.82 -14.75 11.16
C VAL A 343 -15.09 -15.17 12.60
N LYS A 344 -16.24 -14.77 13.14
CA LYS A 344 -16.67 -15.09 14.52
C LYS A 344 -16.82 -16.58 14.75
N THR A 345 -17.40 -17.29 13.79
CA THR A 345 -17.58 -18.76 13.85
C THR A 345 -16.32 -19.54 13.50
N GLY A 346 -15.30 -18.90 12.94
CA GLY A 346 -14.10 -19.59 12.42
C GLY A 346 -14.34 -20.35 11.11
N ALA A 347 -15.45 -20.09 10.41
CA ALA A 347 -15.74 -20.71 9.11
C ALA A 347 -14.81 -20.21 8.01
N TYR A 348 -14.37 -18.93 8.07
CA TYR A 348 -13.37 -18.40 7.16
C TYR A 348 -11.98 -18.96 7.49
N PRO A 349 -11.19 -19.48 6.52
CA PRO A 349 -9.97 -20.24 6.82
C PRO A 349 -8.83 -19.42 7.43
N PHE A 350 -8.75 -18.11 7.11
CA PHE A 350 -7.66 -17.25 7.54
C PHE A 350 -8.12 -16.26 8.62
N VAL A 351 -8.57 -16.80 9.74
CA VAL A 351 -8.88 -16.04 10.96
C VAL A 351 -7.66 -16.04 11.87
N THR A 352 -7.24 -14.87 12.32
CA THR A 352 -6.13 -14.68 13.26
C THR A 352 -6.58 -13.87 14.47
N GLU A 353 -5.81 -13.96 15.55
CA GLU A 353 -6.00 -13.12 16.73
C GLU A 353 -5.17 -11.85 16.64
N MET A 354 -5.67 -10.79 17.28
CA MET A 354 -4.93 -9.58 17.56
C MET A 354 -4.78 -9.41 19.06
N TYR A 355 -3.70 -8.81 19.47
CA TYR A 355 -3.25 -8.85 20.87
C TYR A 355 -3.08 -7.46 21.47
N ALA A 356 -3.41 -7.35 22.75
CA ALA A 356 -2.80 -6.36 23.63
C ALA A 356 -1.50 -6.95 24.15
N VAL A 357 -0.38 -6.30 23.88
CA VAL A 357 0.98 -6.77 24.17
C VAL A 357 1.59 -5.90 25.25
N THR A 358 2.16 -6.50 26.28
CA THR A 358 2.90 -5.81 27.35
C THR A 358 4.29 -6.40 27.49
N ASN A 359 5.25 -5.59 27.97
CA ASN A 359 6.58 -6.10 28.32
C ASN A 359 6.58 -6.52 29.79
N GLY A 360 6.53 -7.82 30.03
CA GLY A 360 6.26 -8.43 31.31
C GLY A 360 4.76 -8.63 31.58
N ALA A 361 4.43 -9.24 32.74
CA ALA A 361 3.04 -9.45 33.13
C ALA A 361 2.30 -8.11 33.27
N PRO A 362 1.07 -7.98 32.72
CA PRO A 362 0.30 -6.76 32.85
C PRO A 362 0.11 -6.35 34.32
N ALA A 363 0.35 -5.09 34.65
CA ALA A 363 0.21 -4.55 36.01
C ALA A 363 -0.44 -3.16 35.99
N GLY A 364 -0.90 -2.67 37.14
CA GLY A 364 -1.44 -1.33 37.31
C GLY A 364 -2.59 -1.02 36.34
N SER A 365 -2.56 0.16 35.76
CA SER A 365 -3.54 0.66 34.80
C SER A 365 -3.58 -0.12 33.49
N ALA A 366 -2.43 -0.60 33.00
CA ALA A 366 -2.37 -1.46 31.83
C ALA A 366 -3.14 -2.77 32.04
N LYS A 367 -3.00 -3.39 33.23
CA LYS A 367 -3.78 -4.59 33.59
C LYS A 367 -5.29 -4.28 33.67
N ALA A 368 -5.63 -3.19 34.33
CA ALA A 368 -7.05 -2.79 34.47
C ALA A 368 -7.70 -2.55 33.11
N LEU A 369 -6.99 -1.90 32.19
CA LEU A 369 -7.43 -1.71 30.80
C LEU A 369 -7.64 -3.05 30.09
N ILE A 370 -6.67 -3.95 30.14
CA ILE A 370 -6.74 -5.27 29.48
C ILE A 370 -7.88 -6.12 30.06
N ASP A 371 -8.05 -6.14 31.39
CA ASP A 371 -9.15 -6.84 32.04
C ASP A 371 -10.51 -6.29 31.59
N TRP A 372 -10.63 -4.96 31.46
CA TRP A 372 -11.85 -4.32 30.96
C TRP A 372 -12.09 -4.66 29.47
N ILE A 373 -11.06 -4.62 28.64
CA ILE A 373 -11.17 -5.04 27.22
C ILE A 373 -11.74 -6.45 27.10
N LEU A 374 -11.33 -7.37 27.98
CA LEU A 374 -11.81 -8.75 28.00
C LEU A 374 -13.17 -8.92 28.69
N SER A 375 -13.72 -7.89 29.33
CA SER A 375 -15.05 -7.89 29.92
C SER A 375 -16.14 -7.88 28.84
N PRO A 376 -17.41 -8.15 29.20
CA PRO A 376 -18.53 -8.02 28.27
C PRO A 376 -18.64 -6.62 27.64
N GLN A 377 -18.32 -5.54 28.38
CA GLN A 377 -18.34 -4.16 27.87
C GLN A 377 -17.25 -3.93 26.83
N GLY A 378 -16.01 -4.33 27.13
CA GLY A 378 -14.90 -4.20 26.19
C GLY A 378 -15.10 -5.05 24.93
N GLN A 379 -15.59 -6.28 25.06
CA GLN A 379 -15.88 -7.14 23.91
C GLN A 379 -17.08 -6.64 23.09
N LYS A 380 -18.06 -6.00 23.72
CA LYS A 380 -19.13 -5.29 22.98
C LYS A 380 -18.56 -4.12 22.17
N MET A 381 -17.62 -3.37 22.72
CA MET A 381 -16.94 -2.28 21.98
C MET A 381 -16.12 -2.81 20.80
N VAL A 382 -15.45 -3.98 20.94
CA VAL A 382 -14.80 -4.66 19.81
C VAL A 382 -15.80 -4.92 18.69
N GLU A 383 -16.98 -5.46 19.02
CA GLU A 383 -18.04 -5.73 18.04
C GLU A 383 -18.61 -4.43 17.44
N ASP A 384 -18.90 -3.42 18.24
CA ASP A 384 -19.45 -2.12 17.80
C ASP A 384 -18.48 -1.33 16.93
N THR A 385 -17.17 -1.51 17.13
CA THR A 385 -16.15 -0.96 16.23
C THR A 385 -16.11 -1.70 14.88
N GLY A 386 -16.61 -2.94 14.79
CA GLY A 386 -16.67 -3.74 13.56
C GLY A 386 -15.65 -4.87 13.47
N TYR A 387 -14.95 -5.18 14.56
CA TYR A 387 -14.11 -6.36 14.71
C TYR A 387 -14.91 -7.55 15.28
N CYS A 388 -14.27 -8.72 15.35
CA CYS A 388 -14.91 -9.90 15.93
C CYS A 388 -14.37 -10.15 17.35
N PRO A 389 -15.23 -10.23 18.37
CA PRO A 389 -14.81 -10.55 19.71
C PRO A 389 -14.11 -11.91 19.83
N VAL A 390 -13.26 -12.07 20.85
CA VAL A 390 -12.63 -13.37 21.16
C VAL A 390 -13.57 -14.36 21.82
N LYS A 391 -14.65 -13.85 22.45
CA LYS A 391 -15.66 -14.63 23.19
C LYS A 391 -17.05 -14.45 22.60
#